data_3b863774e4da1224c9390d7225d967fa
#
_entry.id   3b863774e4da1224c9390d7225d967fa
#
_cell.length_a   1.000
_cell.length_b   1.000
_cell.length_c   1.000
_cell.angle_alpha   90.00
_cell.angle_beta   90.00
_cell.angle_gamma   90.00
#
_symmetry.space_group_name_H-M   'P 1'
#
loop_
_entity.id
_entity.type
_entity.pdbx_description
1 polymer ?
#
loop_
_entity_poly.entity_id
_entity_poly.type
_entity_poly.pdbx_seq_one_letter_code
_entity_poly.pdbx_strand_id
1 'polypeptide(L)'
;MTQLQQQRRRHLQEACSASGDTWSDPGKRFIVSHDLRLIFCVVGKAACTSWVRTLLQLTGNPAAQYLAATDRTSVHGMFNHYLHQVSFENASQLTHVPYKDYYKFMFVREPLERLVSAYRDKMFLDGRYAALRLYIISRFRRRPSPR
;
A
#
# COMPACT_ATOMS: atom_id res chain seq x y z
N MET A 1 -16.24 -4.77 20.76
CA MET A 1 -15.86 -3.68 19.84
C MET A 1 -15.95 -2.36 20.61
N THR A 2 -14.90 -1.54 20.62
CA THR A 2 -14.93 -0.29 21.38
C THR A 2 -15.80 0.77 20.70
N GLN A 3 -16.35 1.71 21.46
CA GLN A 3 -17.18 2.82 20.95
C GLN A 3 -16.45 3.60 19.84
N LEU A 4 -15.14 3.82 19.98
CA LEU A 4 -14.30 4.47 18.97
C LEU A 4 -14.28 3.69 17.64
N GLN A 5 -14.22 2.36 17.69
CA GLN A 5 -14.24 1.54 16.47
C GLN A 5 -15.61 1.58 15.77
N GLN A 6 -16.68 1.63 16.53
CA GLN A 6 -18.02 1.79 15.96
C GLN A 6 -18.20 3.14 15.28
N GLN A 7 -17.70 4.22 15.89
CA GLN A 7 -17.73 5.55 15.32
C GLN A 7 -16.91 5.65 14.03
N ARG A 8 -15.69 5.10 14.00
CA ARG A 8 -14.85 5.05 12.79
C ARG A 8 -15.53 4.27 11.66
N ARG A 9 -16.14 3.13 11.99
CA ARG A 9 -16.86 2.32 11.01
C ARG A 9 -18.06 3.05 10.41
N ARG A 10 -18.83 3.76 11.24
CA ARG A 10 -19.97 4.57 10.78
C ARG A 10 -19.48 5.68 9.85
N HIS A 11 -18.48 6.44 10.26
CA HIS A 11 -17.90 7.51 9.43
C HIS A 11 -17.38 7.00 8.08
N LEU A 12 -16.71 5.83 8.08
CA LEU A 12 -16.26 5.19 6.84
C LEU A 12 -17.43 4.81 5.94
N GLN A 13 -18.50 4.24 6.49
CA GLN A 13 -19.70 3.88 5.73
C GLN A 13 -20.38 5.10 5.10
N GLU A 14 -20.51 6.19 5.86
CA GLU A 14 -21.05 7.46 5.38
C GLU A 14 -20.22 8.04 4.23
N ALA A 15 -18.89 8.10 4.40
CA ALA A 15 -17.98 8.59 3.38
C ALA A 15 -18.00 7.75 2.10
N CYS A 16 -18.03 6.42 2.22
CA CYS A 16 -18.10 5.52 1.07
C CYS A 16 -19.44 5.64 0.33
N SER A 17 -20.56 5.79 1.07
CA SER A 17 -21.89 5.98 0.46
C SER A 17 -22.00 7.32 -0.28
N ALA A 18 -21.34 8.36 0.21
CA ALA A 18 -21.35 9.68 -0.40
C ALA A 18 -20.45 9.78 -1.66
N SER A 19 -19.39 8.97 -1.75
CA SER A 19 -18.43 9.05 -2.85
C SER A 19 -18.84 8.31 -4.12
N GLY A 20 -19.92 7.53 -4.08
CA GLY A 20 -20.33 6.65 -5.17
C GLY A 20 -19.32 5.51 -5.40
N ASP A 21 -19.82 4.38 -5.87
CA ASP A 21 -19.05 3.13 -5.98
C ASP A 21 -18.25 3.11 -7.30
N THR A 22 -17.27 3.99 -7.43
CA THR A 22 -16.33 3.92 -8.55
C THR A 22 -15.11 3.11 -8.16
N TRP A 23 -15.16 1.79 -8.38
CA TRP A 23 -13.97 0.98 -8.41
C TRP A 23 -13.13 1.38 -9.63
N SER A 24 -12.13 2.21 -9.43
CA SER A 24 -11.05 2.34 -10.39
C SER A 24 -9.90 1.45 -9.91
N ASP A 25 -9.48 0.49 -10.71
CA ASP A 25 -8.25 -0.24 -10.44
C ASP A 25 -7.04 0.64 -10.81
N PRO A 26 -6.36 1.26 -9.87
CA PRO A 26 -5.13 2.01 -10.13
C PRO A 26 -3.90 1.10 -10.03
N GLY A 27 -3.96 -0.14 -10.43
CA GLY A 27 -2.88 -1.11 -10.24
C GLY A 27 -2.63 -1.43 -8.77
N LYS A 28 -3.68 -1.49 -7.96
CA LYS A 28 -3.59 -1.87 -6.55
C LYS A 28 -3.11 -3.30 -6.45
N ARG A 29 -2.02 -3.49 -5.75
CA ARG A 29 -1.48 -4.81 -5.49
C ARG A 29 -2.10 -5.35 -4.22
N PHE A 30 -2.77 -6.48 -4.34
CA PHE A 30 -3.22 -7.25 -3.20
C PHE A 30 -2.25 -8.42 -2.98
N ILE A 31 -1.89 -8.66 -1.74
CA ILE A 31 -1.17 -9.84 -1.33
C ILE A 31 -2.19 -10.80 -0.74
N VAL A 32 -2.21 -12.01 -1.30
CA VAL A 32 -3.09 -13.08 -0.83
C VAL A 32 -2.22 -14.14 -0.15
N SER A 33 -2.58 -14.51 1.07
CA SER A 33 -2.07 -15.71 1.73
C SER A 33 -3.22 -16.70 1.89
N HIS A 34 -3.11 -17.81 1.20
CA HIS A 34 -4.10 -18.89 1.29
C HIS A 34 -4.00 -19.62 2.64
N ASP A 35 -2.78 -19.83 3.14
CA ASP A 35 -2.53 -20.51 4.41
C ASP A 35 -3.09 -19.72 5.61
N LEU A 36 -2.91 -18.41 5.59
CA LEU A 36 -3.43 -17.51 6.62
C LEU A 36 -4.86 -17.04 6.36
N ARG A 37 -5.44 -17.38 5.20
CA ARG A 37 -6.76 -16.92 4.74
C ARG A 37 -6.92 -15.41 4.87
N LEU A 38 -5.93 -14.65 4.38
CA LEU A 38 -5.94 -13.20 4.44
C LEU A 38 -5.61 -12.54 3.11
N ILE A 39 -6.11 -11.32 2.94
CA ILE A 39 -5.83 -10.42 1.82
C ILE A 39 -5.37 -9.08 2.37
N PHE A 40 -4.17 -8.70 2.02
CA PHE A 40 -3.60 -7.40 2.36
C PHE A 40 -3.60 -6.46 1.15
N CYS A 41 -4.32 -5.34 1.26
CA CYS A 41 -4.25 -4.28 0.25
C CYS A 41 -3.02 -3.40 0.51
N VAL A 42 -2.08 -3.42 -0.43
CA VAL A 42 -0.81 -2.71 -0.29
C VAL A 42 -0.98 -1.22 -0.61
N VAL A 43 -0.93 -0.40 0.42
CA VAL A 43 -0.93 1.06 0.28
C VAL A 43 0.49 1.60 0.47
N GLY A 44 1.03 2.25 -0.56
CA GLY A 44 2.36 2.85 -0.50
C GLY A 44 2.47 3.90 0.61
N LYS A 45 3.60 3.89 1.35
CA LYS A 45 3.89 4.81 2.47
C LYS A 45 2.98 4.65 3.70
N ALA A 46 2.23 3.56 3.77
CA ALA A 46 1.45 3.14 4.93
C ALA A 46 1.95 1.80 5.47
N ALA A 47 3.23 1.75 5.85
CA ALA A 47 3.92 0.59 6.42
C ALA A 47 3.99 -0.66 5.51
N CYS A 48 3.86 -0.52 4.18
CA CYS A 48 3.85 -1.66 3.27
C CYS A 48 5.08 -2.57 3.41
N THR A 49 6.28 -2.01 3.54
CA THR A 49 7.52 -2.79 3.72
C THR A 49 7.52 -3.61 5.00
N SER A 50 7.02 -3.05 6.10
CA SER A 50 6.92 -3.76 7.38
C SER A 50 5.94 -4.92 7.28
N TRP A 51 4.80 -4.69 6.64
CA TRP A 51 3.80 -5.76 6.45
C TRP A 51 4.26 -6.86 5.51
N VAL A 52 4.99 -6.54 4.44
CA VAL A 52 5.61 -7.57 3.59
C VAL A 52 6.56 -8.44 4.43
N ARG A 53 7.38 -7.84 5.27
CA ARG A 53 8.27 -8.59 6.19
C ARG A 53 7.47 -9.48 7.15
N THR A 54 6.45 -8.93 7.78
CA THR A 54 5.59 -9.69 8.69
C THR A 54 4.92 -10.87 7.99
N LEU A 55 4.38 -10.67 6.80
CA LEU A 55 3.74 -11.75 6.04
C LEU A 55 4.75 -12.83 5.63
N LEU A 56 5.95 -12.47 5.20
CA LEU A 56 7.00 -13.43 4.90
C LEU A 56 7.37 -14.27 6.13
N GLN A 57 7.42 -13.68 7.32
CA GLN A 57 7.67 -14.40 8.57
C GLN A 57 6.50 -15.32 8.92
N LEU A 58 5.28 -14.83 8.85
CA LEU A 58 4.08 -15.60 9.22
C LEU A 58 3.80 -16.78 8.28
N THR A 59 4.18 -16.68 7.01
CA THR A 59 4.05 -17.78 6.05
C THR A 59 5.19 -18.79 6.13
N GLY A 60 6.11 -18.62 7.09
CA GLY A 60 7.26 -19.55 7.24
C GLY A 60 8.22 -19.52 6.05
N ASN A 61 8.23 -18.45 5.27
CA ASN A 61 9.08 -18.37 4.09
C ASN A 61 10.56 -18.37 4.47
N PRO A 62 11.41 -19.24 3.88
CA PRO A 62 12.84 -19.28 4.19
C PRO A 62 13.57 -17.95 4.01
N ALA A 63 13.09 -17.09 3.12
CA ALA A 63 13.66 -15.75 2.93
C ALA A 63 13.48 -14.85 4.17
N ALA A 64 12.56 -15.18 5.08
CA ALA A 64 12.32 -14.40 6.29
C ALA A 64 13.57 -14.29 7.19
N GLN A 65 14.44 -15.27 7.20
CA GLN A 65 15.69 -15.26 7.98
C GLN A 65 16.64 -14.13 7.57
N TYR A 66 16.57 -13.67 6.32
CA TYR A 66 17.44 -12.61 5.79
C TYR A 66 16.84 -11.20 5.93
N LEU A 67 15.60 -11.08 6.40
CA LEU A 67 14.87 -9.81 6.41
C LEU A 67 15.50 -8.73 7.30
N ALA A 68 16.17 -9.12 8.37
CA ALA A 68 16.82 -8.18 9.28
C ALA A 68 17.96 -7.39 8.60
N ALA A 69 18.73 -8.07 7.74
CA ALA A 69 19.83 -7.47 6.99
C ALA A 69 19.42 -6.92 5.61
N THR A 70 18.14 -7.09 5.22
CA THR A 70 17.68 -6.77 3.87
C THR A 70 17.20 -5.32 3.78
N ASP A 71 17.72 -4.58 2.82
CA ASP A 71 17.26 -3.23 2.54
C ASP A 71 15.81 -3.19 2.01
N ARG A 72 15.22 -1.99 1.99
CA ARG A 72 13.83 -1.79 1.55
C ARG A 72 13.59 -2.22 0.10
N THR A 73 14.56 -2.03 -0.77
CA THR A 73 14.43 -2.36 -2.20
C THR A 73 14.38 -3.86 -2.39
N SER A 74 15.26 -4.57 -1.72
CA SER A 74 15.32 -6.02 -1.75
C SER A 74 14.06 -6.66 -1.14
N VAL A 75 13.48 -6.06 -0.09
CA VAL A 75 12.19 -6.52 0.43
C VAL A 75 11.09 -6.43 -0.63
N HIS A 76 11.03 -5.35 -1.40
CA HIS A 76 10.06 -5.23 -2.49
C HIS A 76 10.35 -6.17 -3.67
N GLY A 77 11.62 -6.49 -3.92
CA GLY A 77 12.00 -7.55 -4.87
C GLY A 77 11.52 -8.93 -4.42
N MET A 78 11.76 -9.30 -3.17
CA MET A 78 11.26 -10.55 -2.57
C MET A 78 9.74 -10.63 -2.58
N PHE A 79 9.07 -9.49 -2.42
CA PHE A 79 7.62 -9.41 -2.52
C PHE A 79 7.07 -10.02 -3.82
N ASN A 80 7.76 -9.79 -4.94
CA ASN A 80 7.33 -10.31 -6.23
C ASN A 80 7.57 -11.82 -6.39
N HIS A 81 8.48 -12.40 -5.60
CA HIS A 81 8.88 -13.80 -5.75
C HIS A 81 8.21 -14.72 -4.73
N TYR A 82 7.95 -14.24 -3.53
CA TYR A 82 7.56 -15.09 -2.41
C TYR A 82 6.14 -14.87 -1.89
N LEU A 83 5.50 -13.78 -2.28
CA LEU A 83 4.12 -13.49 -1.89
C LEU A 83 3.22 -13.46 -3.12
N HIS A 84 2.10 -14.15 -3.03
CA HIS A 84 1.12 -14.19 -4.12
C HIS A 84 0.45 -12.81 -4.25
N GLN A 85 0.76 -12.13 -5.35
CA GLN A 85 0.16 -10.84 -5.70
C GLN A 85 -0.96 -11.03 -6.69
N VAL A 86 -2.08 -10.37 -6.42
CA VAL A 86 -3.28 -10.43 -7.26
C VAL A 86 -3.75 -9.01 -7.54
N SER A 87 -4.20 -8.79 -8.77
CA SER A 87 -4.99 -7.62 -9.15
C SER A 87 -6.44 -8.04 -9.28
N PHE A 88 -7.35 -7.25 -8.75
CA PHE A 88 -8.78 -7.48 -8.87
C PHE A 88 -9.38 -6.43 -9.80
N GLU A 89 -10.14 -6.87 -10.79
CA GLU A 89 -10.79 -6.00 -11.76
C GLU A 89 -11.93 -5.19 -11.13
N ASN A 90 -12.57 -5.76 -10.13
CA ASN A 90 -13.66 -5.11 -9.40
C ASN A 90 -13.74 -5.60 -7.94
N ALA A 91 -14.46 -4.83 -7.10
CA ALA A 91 -14.60 -5.13 -5.69
C ALA A 91 -15.36 -6.45 -5.43
N SER A 92 -16.20 -6.88 -6.35
CA SER A 92 -17.01 -8.11 -6.17
C SER A 92 -16.13 -9.35 -6.10
N GLN A 93 -14.99 -9.37 -6.80
CA GLN A 93 -14.04 -10.49 -6.73
C GLN A 93 -13.51 -10.75 -5.32
N LEU A 94 -13.43 -9.72 -4.48
CA LEU A 94 -13.03 -9.86 -3.08
C LEU A 94 -14.10 -10.51 -2.20
N THR A 95 -15.34 -10.51 -2.64
CA THR A 95 -16.49 -11.04 -1.89
C THR A 95 -16.97 -12.40 -2.38
N HIS A 96 -16.43 -12.89 -3.49
CA HIS A 96 -16.75 -14.20 -4.05
C HIS A 96 -15.71 -15.26 -3.72
N VAL A 97 -16.02 -16.50 -4.00
CA VAL A 97 -15.10 -17.64 -3.88
C VAL A 97 -13.90 -17.42 -4.80
N PRO A 98 -12.65 -17.72 -4.34
CA PRO A 98 -12.29 -18.33 -3.06
C PRO A 98 -12.13 -17.33 -1.89
N TYR A 99 -12.28 -16.03 -2.11
CA TYR A 99 -11.85 -14.97 -1.19
C TYR A 99 -12.93 -14.51 -0.19
N LYS A 100 -14.15 -15.02 -0.31
CA LYS A 100 -15.29 -14.62 0.52
C LYS A 100 -14.97 -14.61 2.02
N ASP A 101 -14.35 -15.67 2.51
CA ASP A 101 -14.10 -15.88 3.94
C ASP A 101 -12.69 -15.47 4.37
N TYR A 102 -11.93 -14.79 3.50
CA TYR A 102 -10.60 -14.29 3.86
C TYR A 102 -10.71 -13.01 4.65
N TYR A 103 -9.85 -12.87 5.65
CA TYR A 103 -9.71 -11.61 6.35
C TYR A 103 -9.07 -10.56 5.44
N LYS A 104 -9.75 -9.45 5.23
CA LYS A 104 -9.32 -8.38 4.32
C LYS A 104 -8.95 -7.15 5.12
N PHE A 105 -7.76 -6.61 4.87
CA PHE A 105 -7.32 -5.42 5.58
C PHE A 105 -6.39 -4.54 4.73
N MET A 106 -6.31 -3.29 5.12
CA MET A 106 -5.32 -2.33 4.62
C MET A 106 -4.85 -1.43 5.77
N PHE A 107 -3.67 -0.88 5.62
CA PHE A 107 -3.22 0.21 6.47
C PHE A 107 -3.35 1.53 5.74
N VAL A 108 -3.87 2.50 6.43
CA VAL A 108 -3.97 3.88 5.98
C VAL A 108 -3.09 4.76 6.86
N ARG A 109 -2.65 5.86 6.33
CA ARG A 109 -1.90 6.89 7.03
C ARG A 109 -2.53 8.24 6.73
N GLU A 110 -2.41 9.16 7.68
CA GLU A 110 -2.86 10.53 7.46
C GLU A 110 -2.25 11.07 6.16
N PRO A 111 -3.04 11.72 5.26
CA PRO A 111 -2.61 12.06 3.92
C PRO A 111 -1.35 12.95 3.87
N LEU A 112 -1.25 13.97 4.73
CA LEU A 112 -0.08 14.85 4.77
C LEU A 112 1.17 14.13 5.28
N GLU A 113 1.05 13.32 6.32
CA GLU A 113 2.15 12.48 6.80
C GLU A 113 2.61 11.49 5.73
N ARG A 114 1.66 10.92 4.96
CA ARG A 114 1.96 10.03 3.85
C ARG A 114 2.72 10.77 2.75
N LEU A 115 2.33 12.00 2.43
CA LEU A 115 3.01 12.87 1.46
C LEU A 115 4.43 13.19 1.93
N VAL A 116 4.63 13.60 3.17
CA VAL A 116 5.97 13.86 3.76
C VAL A 116 6.83 12.59 3.71
N SER A 117 6.26 11.44 4.02
CA SER A 117 6.96 10.16 3.92
C SER A 117 7.36 9.81 2.49
N ALA A 118 6.51 10.12 1.50
CA ALA A 118 6.82 9.93 0.09
C ALA A 118 7.92 10.88 -0.38
N TYR A 119 7.83 12.15 0.01
CA TYR A 119 8.82 13.16 -0.30
C TYR A 119 10.21 12.78 0.22
N ARG A 120 10.31 12.41 1.50
CA ARG A 120 11.58 11.98 2.11
C ARG A 120 12.19 10.78 1.38
N ASP A 121 11.37 9.80 1.03
CA ASP A 121 11.82 8.57 0.38
C ASP A 121 12.20 8.77 -1.09
N LYS A 122 11.46 9.59 -1.82
CA LYS A 122 11.60 9.72 -3.28
C LYS A 122 12.40 10.94 -3.72
N MET A 123 12.43 12.00 -2.89
CA MET A 123 13.03 13.27 -3.27
C MET A 123 14.31 13.58 -2.52
N PHE A 124 14.48 13.04 -1.30
CA PHE A 124 15.55 13.48 -0.41
C PHE A 124 16.72 12.50 -0.32
N LEU A 125 16.48 11.20 -0.36
CA LEU A 125 17.45 10.23 0.16
C LEU A 125 18.39 9.59 -0.85
N ASP A 126 18.12 9.58 -2.14
CA ASP A 126 19.09 9.08 -3.12
C ASP A 126 18.76 9.51 -4.56
N GLY A 127 19.74 9.41 -5.45
CA GLY A 127 19.59 9.74 -6.87
C GLY A 127 18.65 8.81 -7.65
N ARG A 128 18.12 7.77 -7.03
CA ARG A 128 17.29 6.73 -7.66
C ARG A 128 16.04 7.30 -8.33
N TYR A 129 15.49 8.39 -7.80
CA TYR A 129 14.32 9.08 -8.32
C TYR A 129 14.64 10.45 -8.92
N ALA A 130 15.88 10.66 -9.37
CA ALA A 130 16.32 11.94 -9.92
C ALA A 130 15.45 12.41 -11.10
N ALA A 131 15.08 11.51 -12.00
CA ALA A 131 14.19 11.82 -13.12
C ALA A 131 12.80 12.28 -12.66
N LEU A 132 12.21 11.62 -11.67
CA LEU A 132 10.92 12.02 -11.09
C LEU A 132 11.03 13.39 -10.39
N ARG A 133 12.11 13.61 -9.66
CA ARG A 133 12.38 14.90 -9.02
C ARG A 133 12.49 16.03 -10.05
N LEU A 134 13.25 15.82 -11.11
CA LEU A 134 13.41 16.79 -12.19
C LEU A 134 12.07 17.07 -12.90
N TYR A 135 11.29 16.04 -13.16
CA TYR A 135 9.95 16.18 -13.74
C TYR A 135 9.04 17.04 -12.85
N ILE A 136 8.97 16.77 -11.55
CA ILE A 136 8.15 17.55 -10.61
C ILE A 136 8.63 19.00 -10.55
N ILE A 137 9.94 19.22 -10.43
CA ILE A 137 10.52 20.58 -10.41
C ILE A 137 10.16 21.32 -11.69
N SER A 138 10.33 20.70 -12.85
CA SER A 138 10.04 21.34 -14.15
C SER A 138 8.56 21.68 -14.29
N ARG A 139 7.66 20.84 -13.75
CA ARG A 139 6.21 21.01 -13.89
C ARG A 139 5.64 22.07 -12.93
N PHE A 140 6.18 22.16 -11.72
CA PHE A 140 5.61 22.97 -10.65
C PHE A 140 6.46 24.18 -10.23
N ARG A 141 7.69 24.31 -10.77
CA ARG A 141 8.50 25.50 -10.54
C ARG A 141 7.82 26.69 -11.23
N ARG A 142 7.28 27.62 -10.46
CA ARG A 142 6.77 28.88 -11.01
C ARG A 142 7.92 29.55 -11.76
N ARG A 143 7.75 29.82 -13.06
CA ARG A 143 8.65 30.72 -13.77
C ARG A 143 8.59 32.06 -13.04
N PRO A 144 9.73 32.66 -12.68
CA PRO A 144 9.69 34.02 -12.15
C PRO A 144 8.99 34.89 -13.20
N SER A 145 8.00 35.66 -12.75
CA SER A 145 7.36 36.66 -13.60
C SER A 145 8.45 37.61 -14.12
N PRO A 146 8.55 37.87 -15.44
CA PRO A 146 9.45 38.89 -15.93
C PRO A 146 9.03 40.22 -15.28
N ARG A 147 9.99 40.89 -14.62
CA ARG A 147 9.82 42.24 -14.09
C ARG A 147 9.78 43.24 -15.24
#